data_ab118914dde84ec0364e564c6ee31a05
#
_entry.id   ab118914dde84ec0364e564c6ee31a05
#
_cell.length_a   1.000
_cell.length_b   1.000
_cell.length_c   1.000
_cell.angle_alpha   90.00
_cell.angle_beta   90.00
_cell.angle_gamma   90.00
#
_symmetry.space_group_name_H-M   'P 1'
#
loop_
_entity.id
_entity.type
_entity.pdbx_description
1 polymer ?
#
loop_
_entity_poly.entity_id
_entity_poly.type
_entity_poly.pdbx_seq_one_letter_code
_entity_poly.pdbx_strand_id
1 'polypeptide(L)'
;MCGIVGILGRGPVAEQLVDSLKRLEYRGYDSAGVATLEGDRLERRRAEGKLKNLEARLRAEPLSGHTGIGHTRWATHGRPTENNAHPHATARVAVVHNGIIENFRELREVLQNKGTVFETETDTEIILHLVDDFLNRGLKPVEAVKATLSKLRGAFALAFIFAGNDDLMIGARNGPPLAIGYGDGEMYLGSDAIALGPFTDTIAYLEDGD
;
A
#
# COMPACT_ATOMS: atom_id res chain seq x y z
N MET A 1 -0.01 4.33 15.14
CA MET A 1 -0.35 3.18 14.26
C MET A 1 -0.49 3.67 12.83
N CYS A 2 0.01 2.91 11.88
CA CYS A 2 -0.09 3.24 10.46
C CYS A 2 -1.53 3.25 9.94
N GLY A 3 -1.78 3.97 8.84
CA GLY A 3 -3.07 4.03 8.16
C GLY A 3 -2.95 3.59 6.70
N ILE A 4 -3.88 2.77 6.23
CA ILE A 4 -4.01 2.34 4.84
C ILE A 4 -5.31 2.90 4.25
N VAL A 5 -5.24 3.38 3.02
CA VAL A 5 -6.39 3.71 2.17
C VAL A 5 -6.11 3.22 0.75
N GLY A 6 -7.13 2.68 0.09
CA GLY A 6 -7.11 2.31 -1.32
C GLY A 6 -8.41 2.76 -2.00
N ILE A 7 -8.33 3.19 -3.25
CA ILE A 7 -9.48 3.65 -4.04
C ILE A 7 -9.36 3.11 -5.46
N LEU A 8 -10.42 2.43 -5.92
CA LEU A 8 -10.73 2.19 -7.32
C LEU A 8 -11.83 3.19 -7.69
N GLY A 9 -11.47 4.29 -8.33
CA GLY A 9 -12.35 5.43 -8.56
C GLY A 9 -12.70 5.64 -10.04
N ARG A 10 -13.70 6.49 -10.28
CA ARG A 10 -14.10 6.91 -11.63
C ARG A 10 -13.26 8.08 -12.18
N GLY A 11 -12.53 8.76 -11.32
CA GLY A 11 -11.68 9.90 -11.63
C GLY A 11 -10.36 9.87 -10.84
N PRO A 12 -9.52 10.91 -10.96
CA PRO A 12 -8.26 11.00 -10.23
C PRO A 12 -8.46 10.87 -8.71
N VAL A 13 -7.74 9.93 -8.09
CA VAL A 13 -7.96 9.56 -6.67
C VAL A 13 -6.96 10.15 -5.68
N ALA A 14 -5.91 10.83 -6.15
CA ALA A 14 -4.82 11.28 -5.29
C ALA A 14 -5.27 12.21 -4.15
N GLU A 15 -6.15 13.19 -4.43
CA GLU A 15 -6.70 14.09 -3.41
C GLU A 15 -7.60 13.36 -2.42
N GLN A 16 -8.46 12.45 -2.91
CA GLN A 16 -9.34 11.64 -2.09
C GLN A 16 -8.54 10.72 -1.14
N LEU A 17 -7.43 10.14 -1.63
CA LEU A 17 -6.52 9.35 -0.80
C LEU A 17 -5.94 10.19 0.33
N VAL A 18 -5.46 11.40 0.05
CA VAL A 18 -4.91 12.29 1.07
C VAL A 18 -5.97 12.71 2.08
N ASP A 19 -7.17 13.06 1.64
CA ASP A 19 -8.27 13.45 2.53
C ASP A 19 -8.72 12.31 3.45
N SER A 20 -8.69 11.08 2.96
CA SER A 20 -8.93 9.90 3.78
C SER A 20 -7.79 9.64 4.77
N LEU A 21 -6.53 9.82 4.36
CA LEU A 21 -5.38 9.71 5.26
C LEU A 21 -5.41 10.75 6.39
N LYS A 22 -5.90 11.97 6.14
CA LYS A 22 -6.09 12.98 7.19
C LYS A 22 -7.00 12.49 8.31
N ARG A 23 -8.01 11.69 8.00
CA ARG A 23 -8.92 11.10 9.00
C ARG A 23 -8.24 10.06 9.87
N LEU A 24 -7.08 9.55 9.45
CA LEU A 24 -6.25 8.61 10.20
C LEU A 24 -5.11 9.28 10.97
N GLU A 25 -4.96 10.62 10.90
CA GLU A 25 -3.89 11.38 11.58
C GLU A 25 -3.88 11.20 13.10
N TYR A 26 -5.05 10.95 13.70
CA TYR A 26 -5.16 10.74 15.14
C TYR A 26 -4.33 9.56 15.65
N ARG A 27 -3.98 8.61 14.77
CA ARG A 27 -3.14 7.45 15.09
C ARG A 27 -1.66 7.80 15.26
N GLY A 28 -1.25 9.02 14.88
CA GLY A 28 0.15 9.44 14.78
C GLY A 28 0.86 8.81 13.58
N TYR A 29 1.78 9.57 12.98
CA TYR A 29 2.60 9.13 11.84
C TYR A 29 3.82 10.05 11.72
N ASP A 30 4.84 9.59 10.97
CA ASP A 30 6.11 10.28 10.73
C ASP A 30 6.43 10.47 9.26
N SER A 31 5.72 9.78 8.39
CA SER A 31 5.82 9.92 6.94
C SER A 31 4.53 9.45 6.28
N ALA A 32 4.30 9.90 5.05
CA ALA A 32 3.12 9.53 4.28
C ALA A 32 3.44 9.46 2.79
N GLY A 33 2.56 8.77 2.04
CA GLY A 33 2.66 8.74 0.60
C GLY A 33 1.45 8.12 -0.06
N VAL A 34 1.38 8.35 -1.36
CA VAL A 34 0.38 7.80 -2.25
C VAL A 34 1.05 7.25 -3.51
N ALA A 35 0.45 6.22 -4.09
CA ALA A 35 0.77 5.74 -5.43
C ALA A 35 -0.52 5.60 -6.22
N THR A 36 -0.47 5.96 -7.49
CA THR A 36 -1.57 5.78 -8.44
C THR A 36 -1.10 5.07 -9.70
N LEU A 37 -2.03 4.48 -10.40
CA LEU A 37 -1.81 3.87 -11.69
C LEU A 37 -2.09 4.88 -12.79
N GLU A 38 -1.03 5.25 -13.52
CA GLU A 38 -1.06 6.21 -14.64
C GLU A 38 -0.96 5.44 -15.97
N GLY A 39 -2.07 4.96 -16.50
CA GLY A 39 -2.06 3.96 -17.58
C GLY A 39 -1.36 2.68 -17.13
N ASP A 40 -0.31 2.27 -17.83
CA ASP A 40 0.46 1.05 -17.48
C ASP A 40 1.61 1.30 -16.49
N ARG A 41 1.70 2.49 -15.89
CA ARG A 41 2.81 2.86 -14.98
C ARG A 41 2.32 3.21 -13.60
N LEU A 42 3.11 2.82 -12.62
CA LEU A 42 2.92 3.19 -11.22
C LEU A 42 3.72 4.46 -10.92
N GLU A 43 3.00 5.50 -10.56
CA GLU A 43 3.58 6.76 -10.10
C GLU A 43 3.32 6.93 -8.61
N ARG A 44 4.30 7.45 -7.88
CA ARG A 44 4.17 7.66 -6.44
C ARG A 44 4.73 9.00 -5.98
N ARG A 45 4.12 9.55 -4.91
CA ARG A 45 4.63 10.71 -4.18
C ARG A 45 4.68 10.37 -2.71
N ARG A 46 5.81 10.64 -2.09
CA ARG A 46 6.07 10.39 -0.68
C ARG A 46 6.65 11.62 -0.02
N ALA A 47 6.44 11.76 1.28
CA ALA A 47 7.02 12.85 2.06
C ALA A 47 7.26 12.40 3.50
N GLU A 48 8.35 12.88 4.08
CA GLU A 48 8.63 12.81 5.50
C GLU A 48 7.78 13.84 6.26
N GLY A 49 7.42 13.52 7.50
CA GLY A 49 6.68 14.40 8.39
C GLY A 49 5.18 14.42 8.13
N LYS A 50 4.59 15.59 8.21
CA LYS A 50 3.12 15.77 8.17
C LYS A 50 2.54 15.67 6.77
N LEU A 51 1.26 15.26 6.67
CA LEU A 51 0.51 15.16 5.40
C LEU A 51 0.57 16.43 4.55
N LYS A 52 0.66 17.60 5.16
CA LYS A 52 0.88 18.86 4.43
C LYS A 52 2.11 18.84 3.50
N ASN A 53 3.15 18.08 3.86
CA ASN A 53 4.35 17.94 3.02
C ASN A 53 4.04 17.08 1.79
N LEU A 54 3.26 16.00 1.96
CA LEU A 54 2.76 15.20 0.84
C LEU A 54 1.82 16.01 -0.06
N GLU A 55 0.93 16.83 0.51
CA GLU A 55 0.06 17.73 -0.27
C GLU A 55 0.86 18.74 -1.10
N ALA A 56 1.92 19.32 -0.51
CA ALA A 56 2.81 20.23 -1.23
C ALA A 56 3.51 19.50 -2.40
N ARG A 57 3.94 18.26 -2.20
CA ARG A 57 4.53 17.42 -3.24
C ARG A 57 3.54 17.14 -4.38
N LEU A 58 2.30 16.77 -4.04
CA LEU A 58 1.25 16.48 -5.02
C LEU A 58 0.80 17.73 -5.80
N ARG A 59 0.87 18.92 -5.20
CA ARG A 59 0.61 20.18 -5.95
C ARG A 59 1.70 20.48 -6.96
N ALA A 60 2.97 20.18 -6.63
CA ALA A 60 4.10 20.39 -7.54
C ALA A 60 4.15 19.30 -8.63
N GLU A 61 3.79 18.07 -8.29
CA GLU A 61 3.87 16.90 -9.16
C GLU A 61 2.56 16.08 -9.01
N PRO A 62 1.47 16.52 -9.64
CA PRO A 62 0.16 15.87 -9.49
C PRO A 62 0.14 14.45 -10.04
N LEU A 63 -0.80 13.66 -9.53
CA LEU A 63 -1.10 12.31 -9.98
C LEU A 63 -2.54 12.28 -10.52
N SER A 64 -2.74 11.63 -11.66
CA SER A 64 -4.02 11.61 -12.39
C SER A 64 -4.69 10.23 -12.43
N GLY A 65 -4.08 9.21 -11.84
CA GLY A 65 -4.59 7.84 -11.85
C GLY A 65 -5.89 7.68 -11.08
N HIS A 66 -6.74 6.75 -11.57
CA HIS A 66 -8.05 6.45 -10.99
C HIS A 66 -7.99 5.29 -9.99
N THR A 67 -6.93 4.54 -9.99
CA THR A 67 -6.64 3.46 -9.06
C THR A 67 -5.44 3.87 -8.23
N GLY A 68 -5.56 3.81 -6.90
CA GLY A 68 -4.47 4.24 -6.04
C GLY A 68 -4.53 3.70 -4.63
N ILE A 69 -3.38 3.73 -3.97
CA ILE A 69 -3.19 3.38 -2.56
C ILE A 69 -2.43 4.48 -1.83
N GLY A 70 -2.78 4.70 -0.58
CA GLY A 70 -2.16 5.69 0.28
C GLY A 70 -1.84 5.14 1.67
N HIS A 71 -0.87 5.74 2.33
CA HIS A 71 -0.38 5.29 3.62
C HIS A 71 0.11 6.44 4.50
N THR A 72 -0.20 6.37 5.80
CA THR A 72 0.49 7.11 6.85
C THR A 72 1.31 6.13 7.67
N ARG A 73 2.62 6.34 7.72
CA ARG A 73 3.57 5.44 8.38
C ARG A 73 3.94 5.95 9.76
N TRP A 74 3.93 5.05 10.75
CA TRP A 74 4.64 5.18 12.00
C TRP A 74 5.80 4.19 11.97
N ALA A 75 7.03 4.67 11.97
CA ALA A 75 8.22 3.84 11.76
C ALA A 75 8.35 2.77 12.85
N THR A 76 8.43 1.50 12.42
CA THR A 76 8.79 0.35 13.25
C THR A 76 10.14 -0.22 12.83
N HIS A 77 10.39 -0.32 11.53
CA HIS A 77 11.64 -0.74 10.90
C HIS A 77 12.12 0.33 9.94
N GLY A 78 13.37 0.76 10.10
CA GLY A 78 13.98 1.84 9.33
C GLY A 78 13.58 3.24 9.81
N ARG A 79 14.43 4.22 9.52
CA ARG A 79 14.24 5.63 9.93
C ARG A 79 13.03 6.26 9.24
N PRO A 80 12.42 7.31 9.82
CA PRO A 80 11.33 8.05 9.20
C PRO A 80 11.86 8.97 8.08
N THR A 81 12.29 8.41 6.99
CA THR A 81 12.77 9.13 5.79
C THR A 81 11.80 8.96 4.64
N GLU A 82 11.86 9.84 3.65
CA GLU A 82 11.08 9.71 2.41
C GLU A 82 11.31 8.35 1.74
N ASN A 83 12.56 7.84 1.76
CA ASN A 83 12.90 6.56 1.14
C ASN A 83 12.20 5.37 1.81
N ASN A 84 12.05 5.42 3.14
CA ASN A 84 11.34 4.39 3.92
C ASN A 84 9.82 4.62 4.00
N ALA A 85 9.30 5.74 3.47
CA ALA A 85 7.86 5.99 3.41
C ALA A 85 7.17 5.07 2.39
N HIS A 86 5.96 4.63 2.73
CA HIS A 86 5.10 3.88 1.82
C HIS A 86 4.37 4.82 0.85
N PRO A 87 3.90 4.34 -0.30
CA PRO A 87 4.01 3.00 -0.85
C PRO A 87 5.42 2.65 -1.35
N HIS A 88 5.81 1.36 -1.21
CA HIS A 88 6.95 0.81 -1.95
C HIS A 88 6.48 0.31 -3.31
N ALA A 89 7.29 0.46 -4.35
CA ALA A 89 6.90 0.07 -5.70
C ALA A 89 8.08 -0.40 -6.54
N THR A 90 7.83 -1.39 -7.40
CA THR A 90 8.60 -1.71 -8.60
C THR A 90 7.88 -1.12 -9.83
N ALA A 91 8.36 -1.41 -11.02
CA ALA A 91 7.65 -1.04 -12.25
C ALA A 91 6.28 -1.73 -12.41
N ARG A 92 6.00 -2.82 -11.67
CA ARG A 92 4.82 -3.67 -11.87
C ARG A 92 3.84 -3.73 -10.71
N VAL A 93 4.30 -3.49 -9.50
CA VAL A 93 3.47 -3.59 -8.30
C VAL A 93 3.84 -2.50 -7.31
N ALA A 94 2.83 -1.92 -6.65
CA ALA A 94 3.00 -1.06 -5.49
C ALA A 94 2.27 -1.68 -4.28
N VAL A 95 2.84 -1.50 -3.08
CA VAL A 95 2.32 -2.07 -1.84
C VAL A 95 2.40 -1.09 -0.69
N VAL A 96 1.38 -1.11 0.17
CA VAL A 96 1.38 -0.51 1.51
C VAL A 96 1.16 -1.58 2.56
N HIS A 97 1.72 -1.39 3.76
CA HIS A 97 1.74 -2.38 4.82
C HIS A 97 1.55 -1.74 6.19
N ASN A 98 0.62 -2.28 6.96
CA ASN A 98 0.50 -2.07 8.40
C ASN A 98 0.86 -3.37 9.10
N GLY A 99 1.76 -3.33 10.07
CA GLY A 99 2.17 -4.50 10.85
C GLY A 99 3.66 -4.77 10.82
N ILE A 100 4.04 -6.01 11.07
CA ILE A 100 5.45 -6.46 11.13
C ILE A 100 5.56 -7.84 10.48
N ILE A 101 6.49 -7.99 9.55
CA ILE A 101 6.89 -9.28 8.98
C ILE A 101 8.03 -9.84 9.80
N GLU A 102 7.72 -10.81 10.67
CA GLU A 102 8.68 -11.35 11.65
C GLU A 102 9.87 -12.07 11.02
N ASN A 103 9.62 -12.77 9.91
CA ASN A 103 10.67 -13.51 9.19
C ASN A 103 11.34 -12.71 8.06
N PHE A 104 11.30 -11.36 8.16
CA PHE A 104 11.82 -10.50 7.09
C PHE A 104 13.32 -10.69 6.82
N ARG A 105 14.12 -11.00 7.84
CA ARG A 105 15.57 -11.19 7.69
C ARG A 105 15.89 -12.44 6.86
N GLU A 106 15.23 -13.55 7.15
CA GLU A 106 15.36 -14.81 6.41
C GLU A 106 14.99 -14.63 4.94
N LEU A 107 13.85 -13.98 4.69
CA LEU A 107 13.37 -13.71 3.34
C LEU A 107 14.28 -12.74 2.59
N ARG A 108 14.83 -11.75 3.28
CA ARG A 108 15.81 -10.80 2.72
C ARG A 108 17.06 -11.51 2.21
N GLU A 109 17.65 -12.39 3.02
CA GLU A 109 18.81 -13.18 2.64
C GLU A 109 18.54 -14.06 1.40
N VAL A 110 17.37 -14.71 1.36
CA VAL A 110 16.97 -15.53 0.20
C VAL A 110 16.87 -14.69 -1.08
N LEU A 111 16.30 -13.49 -1.00
CA LEU A 111 16.16 -12.59 -2.14
C LEU A 111 17.52 -11.99 -2.54
N GLN A 112 18.36 -11.59 -1.60
CA GLN A 112 19.71 -11.09 -1.88
C GLN A 112 20.58 -12.14 -2.57
N ASN A 113 20.49 -13.40 -2.13
CA ASN A 113 21.20 -14.52 -2.77
C ASN A 113 20.74 -14.77 -4.22
N LYS A 114 19.57 -14.27 -4.61
CA LYS A 114 19.06 -14.24 -5.99
C LYS A 114 19.43 -12.98 -6.76
N GLY A 115 20.16 -12.05 -6.15
CA GLY A 115 20.58 -10.81 -6.78
C GLY A 115 19.63 -9.63 -6.56
N THR A 116 18.60 -9.75 -5.69
CA THR A 116 17.72 -8.62 -5.37
C THR A 116 18.49 -7.55 -4.59
N VAL A 117 18.41 -6.32 -5.08
CA VAL A 117 18.96 -5.14 -4.39
C VAL A 117 17.85 -4.48 -3.60
N PHE A 118 18.09 -4.21 -2.34
CA PHE A 118 17.16 -3.52 -1.45
C PHE A 118 17.57 -2.07 -1.30
N GLU A 119 16.61 -1.17 -1.45
CA GLU A 119 16.81 0.28 -1.39
C GLU A 119 16.42 0.88 -0.04
N THR A 120 15.63 0.14 0.76
CA THR A 120 15.08 0.62 2.03
C THR A 120 15.45 -0.27 3.21
N GLU A 121 15.20 0.25 4.41
CA GLU A 121 15.40 -0.49 5.67
C GLU A 121 14.10 -1.18 6.15
N THR A 122 13.02 -1.11 5.38
CA THR A 122 11.71 -1.61 5.79
C THR A 122 11.56 -3.11 5.54
N ASP A 123 10.76 -3.75 6.38
CA ASP A 123 10.31 -5.14 6.17
C ASP A 123 9.33 -5.25 4.99
N THR A 124 8.64 -4.18 4.66
CA THR A 124 7.68 -4.10 3.55
C THR A 124 8.32 -4.34 2.19
N GLU A 125 9.56 -3.90 1.98
CA GLU A 125 10.24 -4.07 0.70
C GLU A 125 10.43 -5.55 0.32
N ILE A 126 10.45 -6.45 1.31
CA ILE A 126 10.51 -7.90 1.08
C ILE A 126 9.22 -8.39 0.42
N ILE A 127 8.07 -7.90 0.88
CA ILE A 127 6.76 -8.24 0.29
C ILE A 127 6.75 -7.83 -1.18
N LEU A 128 7.21 -6.61 -1.46
CA LEU A 128 7.31 -6.07 -2.81
C LEU A 128 8.12 -6.98 -3.73
N HIS A 129 9.33 -7.34 -3.32
CA HIS A 129 10.23 -8.16 -4.13
C HIS A 129 9.77 -9.61 -4.27
N LEU A 130 9.09 -10.19 -3.26
CA LEU A 130 8.49 -11.51 -3.39
C LEU A 130 7.37 -11.53 -4.44
N VAL A 131 6.46 -10.56 -4.40
CA VAL A 131 5.40 -10.45 -5.42
C VAL A 131 6.02 -10.25 -6.79
N ASP A 132 7.01 -9.38 -6.91
CA ASP A 132 7.69 -9.09 -8.18
C ASP A 132 8.43 -10.32 -8.73
N ASP A 133 9.09 -11.13 -7.89
CA ASP A 133 9.73 -12.41 -8.26
C ASP A 133 8.68 -13.40 -8.81
N PHE A 134 7.49 -13.51 -8.19
CA PHE A 134 6.42 -14.36 -8.69
C PHE A 134 5.82 -13.86 -10.00
N LEU A 135 5.62 -12.56 -10.16
CA LEU A 135 5.20 -11.96 -11.43
C LEU A 135 6.22 -12.22 -12.54
N ASN A 136 7.54 -12.15 -12.24
CA ASN A 136 8.62 -12.48 -13.17
C ASN A 136 8.58 -13.93 -13.64
N ARG A 137 8.05 -14.84 -12.81
CA ARG A 137 7.87 -16.25 -13.16
C ARG A 137 6.58 -16.53 -13.93
N GLY A 138 5.81 -15.48 -14.27
CA GLY A 138 4.61 -15.57 -15.07
C GLY A 138 3.32 -15.83 -14.29
N LEU A 139 3.33 -15.74 -12.93
CA LEU A 139 2.11 -15.80 -12.14
C LEU A 139 1.28 -14.53 -12.38
N LYS A 140 -0.03 -14.66 -12.38
CA LYS A 140 -0.95 -13.52 -12.39
C LYS A 140 -0.93 -12.81 -11.02
N PRO A 141 -1.35 -11.52 -10.93
CA PRO A 141 -1.29 -10.73 -9.69
C PRO A 141 -1.87 -11.44 -8.46
N VAL A 142 -3.08 -11.99 -8.54
CA VAL A 142 -3.73 -12.70 -7.43
C VAL A 142 -2.92 -13.91 -6.97
N GLU A 143 -2.41 -14.69 -7.92
CA GLU A 143 -1.59 -15.88 -7.64
C GLU A 143 -0.24 -15.49 -7.01
N ALA A 144 0.40 -14.42 -7.53
CA ALA A 144 1.65 -13.90 -7.00
C ALA A 144 1.51 -13.42 -5.55
N VAL A 145 0.41 -12.70 -5.23
CA VAL A 145 0.11 -12.27 -3.86
C VAL A 145 -0.13 -13.49 -2.97
N LYS A 146 -1.00 -14.44 -3.35
CA LYS A 146 -1.25 -15.67 -2.57
C LYS A 146 0.03 -16.45 -2.28
N ALA A 147 0.89 -16.62 -3.29
CA ALA A 147 2.19 -17.29 -3.12
C ALA A 147 3.13 -16.52 -2.19
N THR A 148 3.06 -15.18 -2.19
CA THR A 148 3.81 -14.33 -1.25
C THR A 148 3.28 -14.49 0.16
N LEU A 149 1.96 -14.35 0.37
CA LEU A 149 1.33 -14.45 1.70
C LEU A 149 1.67 -15.76 2.39
N SER A 150 1.74 -16.87 1.66
CA SER A 150 2.11 -18.19 2.21
C SER A 150 3.53 -18.26 2.79
N LYS A 151 4.40 -17.30 2.47
CA LYS A 151 5.78 -17.20 2.97
C LYS A 151 5.95 -16.24 4.14
N LEU A 152 4.99 -15.35 4.34
CA LEU A 152 5.05 -14.34 5.40
C LEU A 152 4.67 -14.93 6.75
N ARG A 153 5.39 -14.51 7.79
CA ARG A 153 5.05 -14.74 9.19
C ARG A 153 4.91 -13.41 9.89
N GLY A 154 3.94 -13.30 10.79
CA GLY A 154 3.68 -12.08 11.56
C GLY A 154 2.28 -11.53 11.32
N ALA A 155 2.06 -10.32 11.80
CA ALA A 155 0.79 -9.63 11.68
C ALA A 155 0.88 -8.53 10.61
N PHE A 156 -0.07 -8.54 9.66
CA PHE A 156 -0.06 -7.58 8.55
C PHE A 156 -1.46 -7.26 8.02
N ALA A 157 -1.62 -6.04 7.55
CA ALA A 157 -2.65 -5.64 6.60
C ALA A 157 -1.95 -5.02 5.39
N LEU A 158 -2.32 -5.45 4.20
CA LEU A 158 -1.66 -5.12 2.94
C LEU A 158 -2.67 -4.61 1.92
N ALA A 159 -2.24 -3.67 1.09
CA ALA A 159 -2.95 -3.32 -0.14
C ALA A 159 -1.96 -3.20 -1.30
N PHE A 160 -2.37 -3.77 -2.44
CA PHE A 160 -1.57 -3.82 -3.67
C PHE A 160 -2.34 -3.25 -4.85
N ILE A 161 -1.61 -2.55 -5.74
CA ILE A 161 -2.06 -2.20 -7.09
C ILE A 161 -0.99 -2.63 -8.10
N PHE A 162 -1.39 -2.88 -9.35
CA PHE A 162 -0.55 -3.52 -10.36
C PHE A 162 -0.58 -2.75 -11.67
N ALA A 163 0.58 -2.50 -12.25
CA ALA A 163 0.69 -1.92 -13.59
C ALA A 163 -0.04 -2.80 -14.63
N GLY A 164 -0.81 -2.17 -15.50
CA GLY A 164 -1.61 -2.84 -16.51
C GLY A 164 -2.88 -3.55 -16.00
N ASN A 165 -3.32 -3.25 -14.75
CA ASN A 165 -4.55 -3.82 -14.16
C ASN A 165 -5.33 -2.70 -13.45
N ASP A 166 -6.00 -1.83 -14.21
CA ASP A 166 -6.63 -0.61 -13.73
C ASP A 166 -7.80 -0.83 -12.77
N ASP A 167 -8.44 -1.98 -12.84
CA ASP A 167 -9.60 -2.38 -12.06
C ASP A 167 -9.28 -3.42 -10.96
N LEU A 168 -7.99 -3.61 -10.65
CA LEU A 168 -7.55 -4.58 -9.67
C LEU A 168 -6.81 -3.91 -8.50
N MET A 169 -7.41 -4.06 -7.31
CA MET A 169 -6.73 -3.85 -6.03
C MET A 169 -6.86 -5.12 -5.19
N ILE A 170 -5.78 -5.53 -4.56
CA ILE A 170 -5.78 -6.70 -3.67
C ILE A 170 -5.53 -6.24 -2.24
N GLY A 171 -6.44 -6.57 -1.34
CA GLY A 171 -6.25 -6.44 0.10
C GLY A 171 -5.94 -7.81 0.71
N ALA A 172 -5.13 -7.85 1.77
CA ALA A 172 -4.91 -9.06 2.55
C ALA A 172 -4.73 -8.71 4.03
N ARG A 173 -5.25 -9.56 4.91
CA ARG A 173 -5.24 -9.32 6.34
C ARG A 173 -4.85 -10.54 7.15
N ASN A 174 -3.99 -10.30 8.16
CA ASN A 174 -3.72 -11.20 9.27
C ASN A 174 -3.36 -10.36 10.52
N GLY A 175 -4.32 -10.11 11.41
CA GLY A 175 -4.19 -9.28 12.61
C GLY A 175 -4.67 -7.84 12.45
N PRO A 176 -3.87 -6.88 11.94
CA PRO A 176 -4.30 -5.49 11.81
C PRO A 176 -5.57 -5.35 10.96
N PRO A 177 -6.50 -4.44 11.32
CA PRO A 177 -7.78 -4.32 10.64
C PRO A 177 -7.62 -3.84 9.20
N LEU A 178 -8.49 -4.37 8.34
CA LEU A 178 -8.67 -3.94 6.95
C LEU A 178 -10.15 -4.11 6.58
N ALA A 179 -10.72 -3.12 5.89
CA ALA A 179 -12.12 -3.13 5.50
C ALA A 179 -12.28 -2.72 4.03
N ILE A 180 -13.30 -3.29 3.40
CA ILE A 180 -13.74 -2.95 2.05
C ILE A 180 -14.96 -2.04 2.14
N GLY A 181 -14.96 -0.93 1.40
CA GLY A 181 -16.11 -0.06 1.18
C GLY A 181 -16.67 -0.26 -0.22
N TYR A 182 -17.98 -0.42 -0.30
CA TYR A 182 -18.70 -0.61 -1.58
C TYR A 182 -19.37 0.69 -1.97
N GLY A 183 -18.92 1.31 -3.06
CA GLY A 183 -19.50 2.52 -3.64
C GLY A 183 -20.28 2.24 -4.92
N ASP A 184 -20.87 3.29 -5.49
CA ASP A 184 -21.55 3.19 -6.79
C ASP A 184 -20.53 3.26 -7.93
N GLY A 185 -20.13 2.08 -8.44
CA GLY A 185 -19.10 1.95 -9.49
C GLY A 185 -17.69 2.33 -9.04
N GLU A 186 -17.46 2.39 -7.74
CA GLU A 186 -16.18 2.63 -7.09
C GLU A 186 -16.01 1.65 -5.94
N MET A 187 -14.76 1.31 -5.60
CA MET A 187 -14.44 0.43 -4.48
C MET A 187 -13.36 1.07 -3.62
N TYR A 188 -13.44 0.81 -2.33
CA TYR A 188 -12.57 1.40 -1.33
C TYR A 188 -11.96 0.34 -0.43
N LEU A 189 -10.74 0.59 0.04
CA LEU A 189 -10.07 -0.22 1.03
C LEU A 189 -9.52 0.71 2.13
N GLY A 190 -9.65 0.31 3.39
CA GLY A 190 -9.14 1.12 4.48
C GLY A 190 -8.85 0.35 5.75
N SER A 191 -7.84 0.77 6.48
CA SER A 191 -7.51 0.18 7.78
C SER A 191 -8.45 0.61 8.91
N ASP A 192 -9.41 1.50 8.62
CA ASP A 192 -10.44 1.98 9.52
C ASP A 192 -11.64 2.50 8.74
N ALA A 193 -12.85 2.20 9.20
CA ALA A 193 -14.10 2.69 8.59
C ALA A 193 -14.18 4.23 8.54
N ILE A 194 -13.55 4.94 9.47
CA ILE A 194 -13.53 6.42 9.48
C ILE A 194 -12.89 7.01 8.22
N ALA A 195 -11.96 6.30 7.59
CA ALA A 195 -11.35 6.72 6.33
C ALA A 195 -12.28 6.51 5.13
N LEU A 196 -13.21 5.56 5.23
CA LEU A 196 -14.13 5.16 4.16
C LEU A 196 -15.48 5.87 4.23
N GLY A 197 -15.89 6.31 5.43
CA GLY A 197 -17.19 6.92 5.69
C GLY A 197 -17.59 8.09 4.78
N PRO A 198 -16.67 8.92 4.24
CA PRO A 198 -17.02 9.95 3.26
C PRO A 198 -17.51 9.43 1.91
N PHE A 199 -17.21 8.17 1.59
CA PHE A 199 -17.47 7.60 0.26
C PHE A 199 -18.63 6.62 0.28
N THR A 200 -18.85 5.93 1.42
CA THR A 200 -19.85 4.87 1.49
C THR A 200 -20.25 4.54 2.92
N ASP A 201 -21.51 4.15 3.09
CA ASP A 201 -22.05 3.60 4.34
C ASP A 201 -22.01 2.06 4.34
N THR A 202 -21.68 1.43 3.21
CA THR A 202 -21.63 -0.02 3.06
C THR A 202 -20.19 -0.50 3.21
N ILE A 203 -19.85 -1.00 4.39
CA ILE A 203 -18.48 -1.41 4.76
C ILE A 203 -18.50 -2.84 5.29
N ALA A 204 -17.57 -3.66 4.80
CA ALA A 204 -17.29 -5.00 5.30
C ALA A 204 -15.86 -5.10 5.82
N TYR A 205 -15.69 -5.55 7.06
CA TYR A 205 -14.37 -5.85 7.60
C TYR A 205 -13.92 -7.23 7.15
N LEU A 206 -12.65 -7.32 6.71
CA LEU A 206 -12.01 -8.59 6.42
C LEU A 206 -11.76 -9.37 7.73
N GLU A 207 -11.80 -10.68 7.66
CA GLU A 207 -11.40 -11.58 8.74
C GLU A 207 -9.92 -11.97 8.62
N ASP A 208 -9.36 -12.61 9.65
CA ASP A 208 -7.98 -13.08 9.59
C ASP A 208 -7.86 -14.22 8.56
N GLY A 209 -6.96 -14.01 7.59
CA GLY A 209 -6.73 -14.94 6.49
C GLY A 209 -7.42 -14.58 5.18
N ASP A 210 -8.21 -13.48 5.19
CA ASP A 210 -8.77 -12.92 3.95
C ASP A 210 -7.69 -12.22 3.11
#